data_822ac10b43e0b49786bc061c128a5141
#
_entry.id   822ac10b43e0b49786bc061c128a5141
#
_cell.length_a   1.000
_cell.length_b   1.000
_cell.length_c   1.000
_cell.angle_alpha   90.00
_cell.angle_beta   90.00
_cell.angle_gamma   90.00
#
_symmetry.space_group_name_H-M   'P 1'
#
loop_
_entity.id
_entity.type
_entity.pdbx_description
1 polymer ?
#
loop_
_entity_poly.entity_id
_entity_poly.type
_entity_poly.pdbx_seq_one_letter_code
_entity_poly.pdbx_strand_id
1 'polypeptide(L)'
;MLLAAVEFDNLHQVLRVLYDEMMPLCSNMTGVAKGVAGLGALFYVAAKVWQSLARAEAIDVYPLLRPFALGLCIMFFPTFVLGTINTVLSPVVKGCNQLMETQTFDMNEYRAQKDKLEYEALMRSPETAYLASDEEFDRQLEELGWSPSDMVTMTGMYMDRAAYNIKKSVRDWFRELLEMLFQAAGLIIDTLRTFFLIVLSILGPLAFAISVYDGFQSTLTQWISRYISIYLWLPVSDLFSSVLARIQTLMLQKDIEQLSDPNFIPDGSSTVYVIFMIIGIVGYFTIPTVASWIVSAGGTSAYNRNVARAGSIAGAAVGAASGKVTGKLLK
;
A
#
# COMPACT_ATOMS: atom_id res chain seq x y z
N MET A 1 18.05 -3.54 11.36
CA MET A 1 16.67 -3.97 11.05
C MET A 1 15.64 -3.54 12.11
N LEU A 2 15.78 -3.91 13.38
CA LEU A 2 14.87 -3.48 14.48
C LEU A 2 14.73 -1.96 14.61
N LEU A 3 15.79 -1.18 14.43
CA LEU A 3 15.77 0.29 14.53
C LEU A 3 14.94 0.94 13.40
N ALA A 4 15.06 0.46 12.17
CA ALA A 4 14.28 1.00 11.05
C ALA A 4 12.79 0.68 11.19
N ALA A 5 12.42 -0.54 11.61
CA ALA A 5 11.03 -0.92 11.86
C ALA A 5 10.40 -0.07 12.98
N VAL A 6 11.14 0.20 14.07
CA VAL A 6 10.69 1.08 15.17
C VAL A 6 10.50 2.52 14.70
N GLU A 7 11.34 3.02 13.79
CA GLU A 7 11.18 4.36 13.21
C GLU A 7 9.91 4.47 12.34
N PHE A 8 9.61 3.46 11.52
CA PHE A 8 8.39 3.45 10.69
C PHE A 8 7.12 3.34 11.53
N ASP A 9 7.09 2.52 12.58
CA ASP A 9 5.96 2.43 13.51
C ASP A 9 5.70 3.76 14.23
N ASN A 10 6.75 4.48 14.64
CA ASN A 10 6.65 5.80 15.23
C ASN A 10 6.03 6.81 14.25
N LEU A 11 6.37 6.73 12.95
CA LEU A 11 5.82 7.62 11.93
C LEU A 11 4.32 7.38 11.70
N HIS A 12 3.86 6.13 11.67
CA HIS A 12 2.43 5.81 11.62
C HIS A 12 1.66 6.35 12.83
N GLN A 13 2.26 6.30 14.02
CA GLN A 13 1.68 6.89 15.22
C GLN A 13 1.60 8.42 15.12
N VAL A 14 2.65 9.08 14.64
CA VAL A 14 2.66 10.53 14.40
C VAL A 14 1.55 10.95 13.43
N LEU A 15 1.30 10.19 12.36
CA LEU A 15 0.22 10.48 11.42
C LEU A 15 -1.17 10.40 12.06
N ARG A 16 -1.38 9.47 12.99
CA ARG A 16 -2.65 9.38 13.77
C ARG A 16 -2.82 10.58 14.67
N VAL A 17 -1.78 10.95 15.41
CA VAL A 17 -1.80 12.15 16.29
C VAL A 17 -2.05 13.41 15.46
N LEU A 18 -1.39 13.54 14.31
CA LEU A 18 -1.59 14.67 13.38
C LEU A 18 -3.06 14.78 12.94
N TYR A 19 -3.69 13.65 12.59
CA TYR A 19 -5.10 13.64 12.22
C TYR A 19 -5.98 14.16 13.36
N ASP A 20 -5.77 13.68 14.59
CA ASP A 20 -6.55 14.06 15.75
C ASP A 20 -6.34 15.53 16.14
N GLU A 21 -5.11 16.06 16.04
CA GLU A 21 -4.78 17.47 16.30
C GLU A 21 -5.37 18.43 15.26
N MET A 22 -5.51 17.96 14.00
CA MET A 22 -6.09 18.77 12.93
C MET A 22 -7.63 18.77 12.91
N MET A 23 -8.28 17.83 13.57
CA MET A 23 -9.76 17.73 13.61
C MET A 23 -10.45 18.96 14.20
N PRO A 24 -9.94 19.66 15.24
CA PRO A 24 -10.57 20.91 15.74
C PRO A 24 -10.70 22.01 14.68
N LEU A 25 -9.84 22.04 13.65
CA LEU A 25 -9.94 23.01 12.54
C LEU A 25 -11.21 22.82 11.70
N CYS A 26 -11.75 21.62 11.67
CA CYS A 26 -13.05 21.33 11.04
C CYS A 26 -14.18 22.17 11.67
N SER A 27 -14.13 22.38 13.00
CA SER A 27 -15.10 23.20 13.73
C SER A 27 -15.09 24.67 13.25
N ASN A 28 -13.93 25.23 12.95
CA ASN A 28 -13.81 26.62 12.43
C ASN A 28 -14.47 26.73 11.06
N MET A 29 -14.25 25.78 10.17
CA MET A 29 -14.85 25.75 8.83
C MET A 29 -16.36 25.53 8.88
N THR A 30 -16.89 24.86 9.90
CA THR A 30 -18.33 24.70 10.13
C THR A 30 -19.03 26.07 10.28
N GLY A 31 -18.39 27.05 10.93
CA GLY A 31 -18.91 28.41 11.05
C GLY A 31 -19.11 29.09 9.70
N VAL A 32 -18.12 29.01 8.82
CA VAL A 32 -18.18 29.54 7.44
C VAL A 32 -19.23 28.81 6.63
N ALA A 33 -19.26 27.47 6.72
CA ALA A 33 -20.21 26.63 6.00
C ALA A 33 -21.67 26.93 6.37
N LYS A 34 -21.98 27.23 7.65
CA LYS A 34 -23.33 27.65 8.10
C LYS A 34 -23.78 28.93 7.39
N GLY A 35 -22.88 29.92 7.24
CA GLY A 35 -23.21 31.16 6.51
C GLY A 35 -23.53 30.87 5.04
N VAL A 36 -22.69 30.12 4.35
CA VAL A 36 -22.88 29.73 2.94
C VAL A 36 -24.15 28.90 2.77
N ALA A 37 -24.39 27.91 3.62
CA ALA A 37 -25.57 27.06 3.58
C ALA A 37 -26.87 27.85 3.86
N GLY A 38 -26.82 28.79 4.81
CA GLY A 38 -27.96 29.67 5.14
C GLY A 38 -28.40 30.51 3.96
N LEU A 39 -27.45 31.15 3.28
CA LEU A 39 -27.73 31.89 2.03
C LEU A 39 -28.27 30.96 0.93
N GLY A 40 -27.64 29.78 0.75
CA GLY A 40 -28.09 28.78 -0.20
C GLY A 40 -29.52 28.29 0.09
N ALA A 41 -29.87 28.07 1.35
CA ALA A 41 -31.21 27.66 1.77
C ALA A 41 -32.25 28.72 1.44
N LEU A 42 -31.95 30.00 1.68
CA LEU A 42 -32.86 31.11 1.30
C LEU A 42 -33.13 31.12 -0.20
N PHE A 43 -32.09 31.09 -1.03
CA PHE A 43 -32.25 31.06 -2.49
C PHE A 43 -32.98 29.81 -2.98
N TYR A 44 -32.67 28.63 -2.41
CA TYR A 44 -33.30 27.38 -2.76
C TYR A 44 -34.79 27.39 -2.45
N VAL A 45 -35.18 27.79 -1.24
CA VAL A 45 -36.56 27.86 -0.81
C VAL A 45 -37.32 28.90 -1.64
N ALA A 46 -36.76 30.11 -1.82
CA ALA A 46 -37.36 31.15 -2.62
C ALA A 46 -37.61 30.70 -4.09
N ALA A 47 -36.60 30.05 -4.71
CA ALA A 47 -36.74 29.55 -6.08
C ALA A 47 -37.81 28.43 -6.20
N LYS A 48 -37.89 27.51 -5.21
CA LYS A 48 -38.90 26.44 -5.23
C LYS A 48 -40.31 26.97 -5.02
N VAL A 49 -40.50 27.88 -4.07
CA VAL A 49 -41.82 28.52 -3.84
C VAL A 49 -42.24 29.33 -5.06
N TRP A 50 -41.31 30.10 -5.66
CA TRP A 50 -41.61 30.85 -6.90
C TRP A 50 -41.98 29.94 -8.06
N GLN A 51 -41.30 28.82 -8.25
CA GLN A 51 -41.65 27.84 -9.31
C GLN A 51 -43.04 27.25 -9.12
N SER A 52 -43.40 26.89 -7.87
CA SER A 52 -44.77 26.36 -7.60
C SER A 52 -45.85 27.40 -7.85
N LEU A 53 -45.61 28.65 -7.42
CA LEU A 53 -46.52 29.76 -7.67
C LEU A 53 -46.69 30.04 -9.17
N ALA A 54 -45.61 30.06 -9.93
CA ALA A 54 -45.62 30.32 -11.37
C ALA A 54 -46.35 29.23 -12.18
N ARG A 55 -46.37 27.99 -11.63
CA ARG A 55 -47.10 26.85 -12.25
C ARG A 55 -48.51 26.70 -11.71
N ALA A 56 -48.94 27.56 -10.77
CA ALA A 56 -50.21 27.41 -10.06
C ALA A 56 -50.40 26.02 -9.39
N GLU A 57 -49.28 25.41 -8.94
CA GLU A 57 -49.25 24.12 -8.26
C GLU A 57 -49.21 24.33 -6.76
N ALA A 58 -49.68 23.32 -5.99
CA ALA A 58 -49.53 23.32 -4.52
C ALA A 58 -48.05 23.24 -4.14
N ILE A 59 -47.65 23.99 -3.11
CA ILE A 59 -46.27 23.98 -2.63
C ILE A 59 -45.97 22.62 -2.03
N ASP A 60 -45.06 21.86 -2.65
CA ASP A 60 -44.52 20.63 -2.07
C ASP A 60 -43.45 20.96 -0.99
N VAL A 61 -43.77 20.59 0.26
CA VAL A 61 -42.96 20.85 1.41
C VAL A 61 -41.76 19.88 1.49
N TYR A 62 -41.86 18.71 0.88
CA TYR A 62 -40.85 17.67 1.01
C TYR A 62 -39.47 18.09 0.46
N PRO A 63 -39.35 18.68 -0.76
CA PRO A 63 -38.05 19.22 -1.22
C PRO A 63 -37.49 20.35 -0.34
N LEU A 64 -38.36 21.10 0.33
CA LEU A 64 -37.94 22.21 1.19
C LEU A 64 -37.25 21.75 2.48
N LEU A 65 -37.46 20.50 2.91
CA LEU A 65 -36.78 19.92 4.07
C LEU A 65 -35.28 19.63 3.82
N ARG A 66 -34.87 19.53 2.58
CA ARG A 66 -33.47 19.21 2.21
C ARG A 66 -32.44 20.17 2.78
N PRO A 67 -32.58 21.52 2.65
CA PRO A 67 -31.62 22.45 3.24
C PRO A 67 -31.51 22.31 4.77
N PHE A 68 -32.63 21.97 5.46
CA PHE A 68 -32.63 21.76 6.90
C PHE A 68 -31.83 20.51 7.30
N ALA A 69 -32.02 19.40 6.57
CA ALA A 69 -31.26 18.17 6.81
C ALA A 69 -29.77 18.39 6.60
N LEU A 70 -29.37 19.10 5.53
CA LEU A 70 -27.98 19.45 5.27
C LEU A 70 -27.44 20.43 6.34
N GLY A 71 -28.24 21.36 6.79
CA GLY A 71 -27.88 22.29 7.88
C GLY A 71 -27.57 21.53 9.19
N LEU A 72 -28.35 20.52 9.55
CA LEU A 72 -28.08 19.66 10.69
C LEU A 72 -26.77 18.86 10.50
N CYS A 73 -26.54 18.29 9.32
CA CYS A 73 -25.29 17.61 9.00
C CYS A 73 -24.09 18.57 9.13
N ILE A 74 -24.19 19.83 8.69
CA ILE A 74 -23.13 20.82 8.84
C ILE A 74 -22.93 21.20 10.30
N MET A 75 -24.00 21.32 11.09
CA MET A 75 -23.93 21.70 12.51
C MET A 75 -23.16 20.66 13.34
N PHE A 76 -23.40 19.39 13.07
CA PHE A 76 -22.80 18.26 13.78
C PHE A 76 -21.79 17.50 12.93
N PHE A 77 -21.14 18.18 11.98
CA PHE A 77 -20.32 17.53 10.97
C PHE A 77 -19.24 16.57 11.52
N PRO A 78 -18.39 16.97 12.49
CA PRO A 78 -17.35 16.08 13.00
C PRO A 78 -17.92 14.84 13.68
N THR A 79 -18.98 14.99 14.47
CA THR A 79 -19.52 13.90 15.28
C THR A 79 -20.50 13.04 14.47
N PHE A 80 -21.40 13.65 13.72
CA PHE A 80 -22.44 12.93 12.99
C PHE A 80 -21.94 12.39 11.65
N VAL A 81 -21.33 13.23 10.80
CA VAL A 81 -20.92 12.79 9.47
C VAL A 81 -19.63 11.96 9.53
N LEU A 82 -18.55 12.53 10.07
CA LEU A 82 -17.27 11.81 10.16
C LEU A 82 -17.35 10.64 11.14
N GLY A 83 -17.97 10.84 12.31
CA GLY A 83 -18.15 9.80 13.32
C GLY A 83 -18.92 8.60 12.79
N THR A 84 -20.00 8.80 12.03
CA THR A 84 -20.78 7.71 11.42
C THR A 84 -19.96 6.97 10.37
N ILE A 85 -19.29 7.67 9.47
CA ILE A 85 -18.46 7.04 8.44
C ILE A 85 -17.35 6.21 9.08
N ASN A 86 -16.64 6.78 10.06
CA ASN A 86 -15.55 6.09 10.76
C ASN A 86 -16.04 4.87 11.54
N THR A 87 -17.21 4.96 12.20
CA THR A 87 -17.81 3.83 12.95
C THR A 87 -18.18 2.69 12.01
N VAL A 88 -18.79 2.99 10.87
CA VAL A 88 -19.20 1.99 9.88
C VAL A 88 -18.00 1.31 9.23
N LEU A 89 -16.92 2.06 8.95
CA LEU A 89 -15.75 1.53 8.25
C LEU A 89 -14.69 0.93 9.18
N SER A 90 -14.69 1.26 10.47
CA SER A 90 -13.71 0.75 11.44
C SER A 90 -13.63 -0.78 11.51
N PRO A 91 -14.73 -1.56 11.49
CA PRO A 91 -14.65 -3.03 11.48
C PRO A 91 -13.90 -3.59 10.26
N VAL A 92 -14.07 -2.94 9.09
CA VAL A 92 -13.37 -3.34 7.86
C VAL A 92 -11.86 -3.14 8.02
N VAL A 93 -11.44 -1.99 8.54
CA VAL A 93 -10.02 -1.70 8.81
C VAL A 93 -9.43 -2.71 9.78
N LYS A 94 -10.12 -2.97 10.91
CA LYS A 94 -9.65 -3.94 11.91
C LYS A 94 -9.55 -5.35 11.35
N GLY A 95 -10.53 -5.80 10.57
CA GLY A 95 -10.52 -7.13 9.97
C GLY A 95 -9.37 -7.30 8.95
N CYS A 96 -9.12 -6.31 8.11
CA CYS A 96 -8.02 -6.36 7.15
C CYS A 96 -6.64 -6.33 7.84
N ASN A 97 -6.50 -5.52 8.90
CA ASN A 97 -5.27 -5.46 9.69
C ASN A 97 -4.96 -6.80 10.37
N GLN A 98 -5.96 -7.45 10.98
CA GLN A 98 -5.79 -8.78 11.59
C GLN A 98 -5.35 -9.83 10.55
N LEU A 99 -5.92 -9.80 9.34
CA LEU A 99 -5.49 -10.69 8.26
C LEU A 99 -4.03 -10.46 7.87
N MET A 100 -3.62 -9.19 7.76
CA MET A 100 -2.23 -8.83 7.45
C MET A 100 -1.28 -9.32 8.54
N GLU A 101 -1.58 -9.06 9.83
CA GLU A 101 -0.75 -9.48 10.95
C GLU A 101 -0.57 -11.01 10.98
N THR A 102 -1.65 -11.78 10.79
CA THR A 102 -1.60 -13.24 10.77
C THR A 102 -0.71 -13.75 9.65
N GLN A 103 -0.88 -13.26 8.41
CA GLN A 103 -0.09 -13.71 7.28
C GLN A 103 1.39 -13.30 7.38
N THR A 104 1.66 -12.13 7.95
CA THR A 104 3.04 -11.67 8.18
C THR A 104 3.74 -12.51 9.25
N PHE A 105 3.03 -12.91 10.31
CA PHE A 105 3.55 -13.79 11.34
C PHE A 105 3.93 -15.15 10.75
N ASP A 106 3.02 -15.78 10.01
CA ASP A 106 3.27 -17.06 9.33
C ASP A 106 4.50 -16.98 8.42
N MET A 107 4.62 -15.92 7.62
CA MET A 107 5.75 -15.71 6.72
C MET A 107 7.08 -15.65 7.48
N ASN A 108 7.13 -14.93 8.60
CA ASN A 108 8.35 -14.79 9.39
C ASN A 108 8.76 -16.12 10.04
N GLU A 109 7.80 -16.93 10.48
CA GLU A 109 8.06 -18.27 11.02
C GLU A 109 8.67 -19.19 9.95
N TYR A 110 8.07 -19.26 8.76
CA TYR A 110 8.62 -20.06 7.65
C TYR A 110 9.99 -19.55 7.19
N ARG A 111 10.25 -18.25 7.25
CA ARG A 111 11.57 -17.68 6.94
C ARG A 111 12.62 -18.18 7.92
N ALA A 112 12.36 -18.12 9.22
CA ALA A 112 13.28 -18.61 10.25
C ALA A 112 13.54 -20.12 10.10
N GLN A 113 12.51 -20.90 9.76
CA GLN A 113 12.65 -22.32 9.49
C GLN A 113 13.52 -22.58 8.26
N LYS A 114 13.34 -21.86 7.17
CA LYS A 114 14.16 -21.96 5.96
C LYS A 114 15.63 -21.67 6.24
N ASP A 115 15.90 -20.54 6.92
CA ASP A 115 17.27 -20.12 7.22
C ASP A 115 18.02 -21.20 8.06
N LYS A 116 17.31 -21.85 8.99
CA LYS A 116 17.83 -22.97 9.77
C LYS A 116 18.13 -24.19 8.89
N LEU A 117 17.21 -24.58 8.04
CA LEU A 117 17.37 -25.74 7.15
C LEU A 117 18.45 -25.50 6.08
N GLU A 118 18.60 -24.26 5.59
CA GLU A 118 19.68 -23.89 4.67
C GLU A 118 21.05 -24.06 5.33
N TYR A 119 21.20 -23.63 6.58
CA TYR A 119 22.40 -23.88 7.36
C TYR A 119 22.67 -25.38 7.57
N GLU A 120 21.64 -26.15 7.98
CA GLU A 120 21.76 -27.60 8.17
C GLU A 120 22.10 -28.31 6.86
N ALA A 121 21.54 -27.88 5.73
CA ALA A 121 21.84 -28.45 4.41
C ALA A 121 23.30 -28.24 3.99
N LEU A 122 23.85 -27.05 4.24
CA LEU A 122 25.26 -26.75 3.99
C LEU A 122 26.20 -27.59 4.88
N MET A 123 25.80 -27.87 6.12
CA MET A 123 26.60 -28.66 7.07
C MET A 123 26.56 -30.19 6.79
N ARG A 124 25.66 -30.67 5.93
CA ARG A 124 25.54 -32.12 5.59
C ARG A 124 26.73 -32.66 4.80
N SER A 125 27.35 -31.82 3.97
CA SER A 125 28.48 -32.24 3.14
C SER A 125 29.75 -31.51 3.57
N PRO A 126 30.86 -32.24 3.76
CA PRO A 126 32.17 -31.61 4.02
C PRO A 126 32.58 -30.60 2.95
N GLU A 127 32.13 -30.82 1.69
CA GLU A 127 32.42 -29.95 0.55
C GLU A 127 31.73 -28.56 0.64
N THR A 128 30.70 -28.41 1.49
CA THR A 128 29.96 -27.17 1.66
C THR A 128 29.99 -26.64 3.09
N ALA A 129 30.28 -27.47 4.07
CA ALA A 129 30.27 -27.09 5.48
C ALA A 129 31.26 -25.97 5.79
N TYR A 130 32.44 -25.94 5.15
CA TYR A 130 33.44 -24.88 5.31
C TYR A 130 32.97 -23.52 4.77
N LEU A 131 31.94 -23.47 3.95
CA LEU A 131 31.35 -22.22 3.46
C LEU A 131 30.48 -21.55 4.53
N ALA A 132 29.82 -22.37 5.38
CA ALA A 132 28.82 -21.94 6.35
C ALA A 132 29.36 -21.77 7.78
N SER A 133 30.42 -22.49 8.17
CA SER A 133 31.00 -22.49 9.51
C SER A 133 32.48 -22.14 9.49
N ASP A 134 32.89 -21.27 10.43
CA ASP A 134 34.32 -20.92 10.64
C ASP A 134 35.08 -22.12 11.21
N GLU A 135 34.44 -22.84 12.13
CA GLU A 135 35.03 -24.02 12.79
C GLU A 135 35.34 -25.14 11.80
N GLU A 136 34.40 -25.41 10.88
CA GLU A 136 34.60 -26.42 9.81
C GLU A 136 35.67 -26.01 8.81
N PHE A 137 35.73 -24.72 8.50
CA PHE A 137 36.77 -24.19 7.64
C PHE A 137 38.16 -24.35 8.25
N ASP A 138 38.32 -23.96 9.50
CA ASP A 138 39.60 -24.08 10.22
C ASP A 138 40.00 -25.54 10.37
N ARG A 139 39.04 -26.45 10.69
CA ARG A 139 39.33 -27.88 10.80
C ARG A 139 39.83 -28.48 9.48
N GLN A 140 39.15 -28.14 8.36
CA GLN A 140 39.57 -28.65 7.06
C GLN A 140 40.94 -28.08 6.62
N LEU A 141 41.28 -26.85 7.02
CA LEU A 141 42.58 -26.26 6.78
C LEU A 141 43.67 -26.97 7.60
N GLU A 142 43.39 -27.37 8.84
CA GLU A 142 44.33 -28.12 9.69
C GLU A 142 44.58 -29.56 9.18
N GLU A 143 43.59 -30.16 8.54
CA GLU A 143 43.70 -31.50 7.92
C GLU A 143 44.56 -31.50 6.65
N LEU A 144 44.76 -30.34 5.99
CA LEU A 144 45.58 -30.19 4.81
C LEU A 144 47.05 -30.06 5.18
N GLY A 145 47.92 -30.77 4.47
CA GLY A 145 49.37 -30.70 4.64
C GLY A 145 50.02 -29.51 3.94
N TRP A 146 51.36 -29.56 3.85
CA TRP A 146 52.16 -28.54 3.18
C TRP A 146 52.63 -28.97 1.78
N SER A 147 51.90 -29.88 1.12
CA SER A 147 52.23 -30.28 -0.25
C SER A 147 51.81 -29.19 -1.24
N PRO A 148 52.42 -29.10 -2.44
CA PRO A 148 52.02 -28.15 -3.45
C PRO A 148 50.54 -28.33 -3.89
N SER A 149 49.99 -29.57 -3.86
CA SER A 149 48.59 -29.86 -4.09
C SER A 149 47.66 -29.31 -2.99
N ASP A 150 48.09 -29.42 -1.74
CA ASP A 150 47.32 -28.93 -0.60
C ASP A 150 47.27 -27.38 -0.58
N MET A 151 48.35 -26.72 -0.98
CA MET A 151 48.34 -25.25 -1.13
C MET A 151 47.35 -24.77 -2.22
N VAL A 152 47.22 -25.51 -3.30
CA VAL A 152 46.22 -25.20 -4.35
C VAL A 152 44.80 -25.38 -3.80
N THR A 153 44.56 -26.47 -3.07
CA THR A 153 43.28 -26.74 -2.41
C THR A 153 42.92 -25.69 -1.37
N MET A 154 43.87 -25.31 -0.49
CA MET A 154 43.70 -24.21 0.45
C MET A 154 43.30 -22.89 -0.24
N THR A 155 44.03 -22.53 -1.31
CA THR A 155 43.74 -21.32 -2.07
C THR A 155 42.32 -21.37 -2.68
N GLY A 156 41.90 -22.54 -3.21
CA GLY A 156 40.57 -22.80 -3.71
C GLY A 156 39.49 -22.57 -2.64
N MET A 157 39.67 -23.17 -1.45
CA MET A 157 38.74 -23.03 -0.33
C MET A 157 38.57 -21.57 0.13
N TYR A 158 39.66 -20.80 0.20
CA TYR A 158 39.62 -19.38 0.53
C TYR A 158 38.85 -18.59 -0.53
N MET A 159 39.10 -18.88 -1.82
CA MET A 159 38.40 -18.21 -2.93
C MET A 159 36.91 -18.55 -2.96
N ASP A 160 36.54 -19.82 -2.78
CA ASP A 160 35.14 -20.27 -2.77
C ASP A 160 34.38 -19.67 -1.59
N ARG A 161 34.99 -19.67 -0.39
CA ARG A 161 34.40 -19.04 0.78
C ARG A 161 34.26 -17.53 0.62
N ALA A 162 35.27 -16.86 0.10
CA ALA A 162 35.19 -15.43 -0.21
C ALA A 162 34.08 -15.13 -1.21
N ALA A 163 33.98 -15.93 -2.29
CA ALA A 163 32.92 -15.79 -3.31
C ALA A 163 31.52 -16.03 -2.72
N TYR A 164 31.38 -17.06 -1.86
CA TYR A 164 30.11 -17.34 -1.15
C TYR A 164 29.72 -16.20 -0.22
N ASN A 165 30.65 -15.70 0.61
CA ASN A 165 30.41 -14.60 1.55
C ASN A 165 30.05 -13.30 0.82
N ILE A 166 30.69 -13.00 -0.32
CA ILE A 166 30.36 -11.85 -1.15
C ILE A 166 28.95 -12.01 -1.72
N LYS A 167 28.61 -13.17 -2.31
CA LYS A 167 27.26 -13.45 -2.82
C LYS A 167 26.22 -13.30 -1.71
N LYS A 168 26.44 -13.87 -0.55
CA LYS A 168 25.56 -13.79 0.62
C LYS A 168 25.40 -12.33 1.07
N SER A 169 26.48 -11.59 1.25
CA SER A 169 26.43 -10.20 1.69
C SER A 169 25.70 -9.30 0.70
N VAL A 170 25.95 -9.46 -0.62
CA VAL A 170 25.25 -8.69 -1.66
C VAL A 170 23.76 -9.02 -1.67
N ARG A 171 23.40 -10.31 -1.57
CA ARG A 171 22.01 -10.75 -1.50
C ARG A 171 21.29 -10.17 -0.28
N ASP A 172 21.91 -10.26 0.89
CA ASP A 172 21.32 -9.80 2.14
C ASP A 172 21.18 -8.28 2.16
N TRP A 173 22.17 -7.54 1.66
CA TRP A 173 22.09 -6.09 1.49
C TRP A 173 20.96 -5.68 0.51
N PHE A 174 20.87 -6.38 -0.62
CA PHE A 174 19.83 -6.07 -1.60
C PHE A 174 18.42 -6.38 -1.08
N ARG A 175 18.27 -7.46 -0.32
CA ARG A 175 17.04 -7.80 0.37
C ARG A 175 16.65 -6.75 1.40
N GLU A 176 17.59 -6.31 2.24
CA GLU A 176 17.36 -5.27 3.24
C GLU A 176 16.95 -3.93 2.60
N LEU A 177 17.60 -3.57 1.50
CA LEU A 177 17.22 -2.40 0.71
C LEU A 177 15.79 -2.49 0.19
N LEU A 178 15.40 -3.64 -0.38
CA LEU A 178 14.04 -3.85 -0.90
C LEU A 178 12.99 -3.85 0.22
N GLU A 179 13.28 -4.44 1.37
CA GLU A 179 12.39 -4.39 2.54
C GLU A 179 12.18 -2.95 3.02
N MET A 180 13.23 -2.15 3.07
CA MET A 180 13.14 -0.73 3.41
C MET A 180 12.31 0.05 2.38
N LEU A 181 12.51 -0.18 1.10
CA LEU A 181 11.72 0.46 0.03
C LEU A 181 10.24 0.04 0.08
N PHE A 182 9.96 -1.21 0.41
CA PHE A 182 8.60 -1.70 0.58
C PHE A 182 7.89 -1.01 1.75
N GLN A 183 8.55 -0.91 2.91
CA GLN A 183 8.02 -0.18 4.08
C GLN A 183 7.83 1.31 3.77
N ALA A 184 8.78 1.93 3.06
CA ALA A 184 8.66 3.31 2.63
C ALA A 184 7.47 3.53 1.68
N ALA A 185 7.20 2.61 0.74
CA ALA A 185 6.04 2.69 -0.14
C ALA A 185 4.71 2.65 0.65
N GLY A 186 4.61 1.78 1.67
CA GLY A 186 3.47 1.73 2.57
C GLY A 186 3.27 3.04 3.34
N LEU A 187 4.35 3.58 3.91
CA LEU A 187 4.32 4.85 4.64
C LEU A 187 3.92 6.04 3.75
N ILE A 188 4.38 6.08 2.49
CA ILE A 188 3.98 7.12 1.53
C ILE A 188 2.47 7.09 1.32
N ILE A 189 1.88 5.92 1.10
CA ILE A 189 0.44 5.78 0.91
C ILE A 189 -0.33 6.20 2.16
N ASP A 190 0.11 5.81 3.36
CA ASP A 190 -0.56 6.19 4.62
C ASP A 190 -0.45 7.70 4.90
N THR A 191 0.70 8.29 4.59
CA THR A 191 0.91 9.74 4.70
C THR A 191 -0.03 10.51 3.76
N LEU A 192 -0.10 10.13 2.49
CA LEU A 192 -0.99 10.76 1.51
C LEU A 192 -2.45 10.58 1.89
N ARG A 193 -2.83 9.38 2.36
CA ARG A 193 -4.17 9.09 2.87
C ARG A 193 -4.54 10.03 4.01
N THR A 194 -3.69 10.14 5.03
CA THR A 194 -3.91 10.98 6.20
C THR A 194 -4.07 12.45 5.80
N PHE A 195 -3.18 12.95 4.94
CA PHE A 195 -3.27 14.30 4.41
C PHE A 195 -4.61 14.55 3.69
N PHE A 196 -5.02 13.66 2.78
CA PHE A 196 -6.27 13.82 2.05
C PHE A 196 -7.50 13.72 2.96
N LEU A 197 -7.49 12.84 3.97
CA LEU A 197 -8.57 12.75 4.95
C LEU A 197 -8.69 14.04 5.78
N ILE A 198 -7.57 14.62 6.22
CA ILE A 198 -7.55 15.90 6.94
C ILE A 198 -8.18 17.00 6.06
N VAL A 199 -7.72 17.15 4.83
CA VAL A 199 -8.24 18.17 3.90
C VAL A 199 -9.74 17.98 3.64
N LEU A 200 -10.18 16.76 3.38
CA LEU A 200 -11.59 16.45 3.14
C LEU A 200 -12.43 16.67 4.40
N SER A 201 -11.91 16.36 5.59
CA SER A 201 -12.61 16.59 6.85
C SER A 201 -12.78 18.08 7.13
N ILE A 202 -11.74 18.88 6.94
CA ILE A 202 -11.79 20.33 7.18
C ILE A 202 -12.71 21.03 6.17
N LEU A 203 -12.64 20.66 4.88
CA LEU A 203 -13.45 21.26 3.81
C LEU A 203 -14.82 20.57 3.63
N GLY A 204 -15.09 19.48 4.35
CA GLY A 204 -16.35 18.75 4.26
C GLY A 204 -17.59 19.61 4.51
N PRO A 205 -17.64 20.40 5.61
CA PRO A 205 -18.78 21.27 5.88
C PRO A 205 -19.09 22.24 4.71
N LEU A 206 -18.06 22.73 4.03
CA LEU A 206 -18.21 23.62 2.87
C LEU A 206 -18.78 22.86 1.66
N ALA A 207 -18.36 21.63 1.41
CA ALA A 207 -18.90 20.78 0.36
C ALA A 207 -20.41 20.50 0.58
N PHE A 208 -20.81 20.26 1.83
CA PHE A 208 -22.22 20.13 2.23
C PHE A 208 -22.98 21.43 2.01
N ALA A 209 -22.40 22.59 2.38
CA ALA A 209 -23.01 23.90 2.18
C ALA A 209 -23.26 24.22 0.69
N ILE A 210 -22.28 23.94 -0.17
CA ILE A 210 -22.40 24.11 -1.62
C ILE A 210 -23.48 23.19 -2.19
N SER A 211 -23.64 21.97 -1.66
CA SER A 211 -24.64 21.02 -2.15
C SER A 211 -26.09 21.46 -1.91
N VAL A 212 -26.31 22.49 -1.08
CA VAL A 212 -27.63 23.10 -0.86
C VAL A 212 -28.14 23.79 -2.13
N TYR A 213 -27.23 24.39 -2.92
CA TYR A 213 -27.60 25.11 -4.14
C TYR A 213 -28.07 24.18 -5.25
N ASP A 214 -29.09 24.61 -6.01
CA ASP A 214 -29.55 23.87 -7.18
C ASP A 214 -28.42 23.74 -8.20
N GLY A 215 -28.28 22.54 -8.78
CA GLY A 215 -27.21 22.21 -9.72
C GLY A 215 -25.93 21.66 -9.06
N PHE A 216 -25.69 21.89 -7.76
CA PHE A 216 -24.51 21.42 -7.04
C PHE A 216 -24.79 20.19 -6.14
N GLN A 217 -25.94 19.55 -6.33
CA GLN A 217 -26.38 18.42 -5.49
C GLN A 217 -25.42 17.22 -5.52
N SER A 218 -24.78 17.00 -6.67
CA SER A 218 -23.80 15.92 -6.84
C SER A 218 -22.52 16.12 -6.02
N THR A 219 -22.21 17.35 -5.54
CA THR A 219 -21.04 17.64 -4.71
C THR A 219 -21.02 16.82 -3.43
N LEU A 220 -22.19 16.65 -2.78
CA LEU A 220 -22.33 15.83 -1.59
C LEU A 220 -21.94 14.37 -1.85
N THR A 221 -22.55 13.76 -2.87
CA THR A 221 -22.29 12.35 -3.21
C THR A 221 -20.83 12.14 -3.62
N GLN A 222 -20.26 13.09 -4.37
CA GLN A 222 -18.84 13.02 -4.77
C GLN A 222 -17.92 13.16 -3.57
N TRP A 223 -18.24 14.05 -2.62
CA TRP A 223 -17.44 14.20 -1.41
C TRP A 223 -17.46 12.92 -0.56
N ILE A 224 -18.65 12.36 -0.31
CA ILE A 224 -18.81 11.11 0.45
C ILE A 224 -18.03 9.97 -0.25
N SER A 225 -18.20 9.82 -1.55
CA SER A 225 -17.49 8.78 -2.32
C SER A 225 -15.98 8.93 -2.23
N ARG A 226 -15.45 10.15 -2.33
CA ARG A 226 -14.01 10.43 -2.20
C ARG A 226 -13.50 10.14 -0.79
N TYR A 227 -14.24 10.57 0.22
CA TYR A 227 -13.85 10.34 1.62
C TYR A 227 -13.77 8.84 1.92
N ILE A 228 -14.81 8.08 1.56
CA ILE A 228 -14.84 6.62 1.74
C ILE A 228 -13.72 5.95 0.93
N SER A 229 -13.52 6.35 -0.32
CA SER A 229 -12.45 5.79 -1.17
C SER A 229 -11.07 5.96 -0.54
N ILE A 230 -10.76 7.16 -0.03
CA ILE A 230 -9.46 7.43 0.61
C ILE A 230 -9.36 6.72 1.96
N TYR A 231 -10.46 6.62 2.71
CA TYR A 231 -10.50 5.86 3.97
C TYR A 231 -10.15 4.38 3.74
N LEU A 232 -10.62 3.80 2.63
CA LEU A 232 -10.36 2.41 2.25
C LEU A 232 -8.94 2.13 1.75
N TRP A 233 -8.07 3.15 1.57
CA TRP A 233 -6.68 2.89 1.19
C TRP A 233 -5.96 2.02 2.20
N LEU A 234 -6.19 2.24 3.50
CA LEU A 234 -5.55 1.43 4.56
C LEU A 234 -5.98 -0.04 4.49
N PRO A 235 -7.28 -0.41 4.55
CA PRO A 235 -7.67 -1.81 4.44
C PRO A 235 -7.28 -2.46 3.11
N VAL A 236 -7.24 -1.72 2.00
CA VAL A 236 -6.74 -2.25 0.72
C VAL A 236 -5.23 -2.50 0.78
N SER A 237 -4.47 -1.61 1.43
CA SER A 237 -3.04 -1.79 1.71
C SER A 237 -2.77 -3.05 2.54
N ASP A 238 -3.54 -3.23 3.63
CA ASP A 238 -3.41 -4.40 4.52
C ASP A 238 -3.71 -5.71 3.78
N LEU A 239 -4.78 -5.72 2.96
CA LEU A 239 -5.11 -6.88 2.12
C LEU A 239 -4.02 -7.16 1.08
N PHE A 240 -3.48 -6.13 0.45
CA PHE A 240 -2.40 -6.28 -0.52
C PHE A 240 -1.14 -6.87 0.14
N SER A 241 -0.76 -6.35 1.31
CA SER A 241 0.36 -6.88 2.12
C SER A 241 0.11 -8.34 2.54
N SER A 242 -1.12 -8.67 2.95
CA SER A 242 -1.54 -10.03 3.31
C SER A 242 -1.37 -11.01 2.13
N VAL A 243 -1.81 -10.62 0.93
CA VAL A 243 -1.64 -11.44 -0.28
C VAL A 243 -0.16 -11.64 -0.61
N LEU A 244 0.66 -10.60 -0.53
CA LEU A 244 2.09 -10.71 -0.76
C LEU A 244 2.77 -11.62 0.27
N ALA A 245 2.46 -11.46 1.56
CA ALA A 245 2.98 -12.32 2.62
C ALA A 245 2.59 -13.79 2.37
N ARG A 246 1.35 -14.05 1.94
CA ARG A 246 0.91 -15.42 1.60
C ARG A 246 1.66 -16.01 0.42
N ILE A 247 1.90 -15.22 -0.64
CA ILE A 247 2.71 -15.68 -1.77
C ILE A 247 4.13 -16.02 -1.32
N GLN A 248 4.74 -15.16 -0.50
CA GLN A 248 6.07 -15.41 0.04
C GLN A 248 6.11 -16.66 0.92
N THR A 249 5.09 -16.87 1.77
CA THR A 249 4.95 -18.10 2.57
C THR A 249 4.93 -19.36 1.70
N LEU A 250 4.12 -19.37 0.63
CA LEU A 250 4.03 -20.50 -0.29
C LEU A 250 5.38 -20.77 -1.00
N MET A 251 6.14 -19.74 -1.30
CA MET A 251 7.48 -19.88 -1.87
C MET A 251 8.47 -20.43 -0.85
N LEU A 252 8.43 -19.95 0.39
CA LEU A 252 9.27 -20.45 1.48
C LEU A 252 8.97 -21.93 1.78
N GLN A 253 7.70 -22.33 1.76
CA GLN A 253 7.31 -23.75 1.91
C GLN A 253 7.92 -24.63 0.82
N LYS A 254 7.91 -24.16 -0.43
CA LYS A 254 8.54 -24.87 -1.55
C LYS A 254 10.07 -24.95 -1.41
N ASP A 255 10.70 -23.87 -0.97
CA ASP A 255 12.15 -23.86 -0.70
C ASP A 255 12.50 -24.84 0.44
N ILE A 256 11.70 -24.89 1.50
CA ILE A 256 11.85 -25.84 2.62
C ILE A 256 11.71 -27.27 2.15
N GLU A 257 10.75 -27.56 1.26
CA GLU A 257 10.60 -28.88 0.66
C GLU A 257 11.85 -29.29 -0.13
N GLN A 258 12.43 -28.40 -0.92
CA GLN A 258 13.67 -28.64 -1.65
C GLN A 258 14.87 -28.86 -0.72
N LEU A 259 14.99 -28.05 0.36
CA LEU A 259 16.06 -28.18 1.36
C LEU A 259 15.96 -29.49 2.17
N SER A 260 14.81 -30.11 2.18
CA SER A 260 14.59 -31.42 2.83
C SER A 260 15.16 -32.58 2.00
N ASP A 261 15.44 -32.41 0.70
CA ASP A 261 16.14 -33.39 -0.13
C ASP A 261 17.61 -33.47 0.27
N PRO A 262 18.14 -34.64 0.68
CA PRO A 262 19.52 -34.81 1.06
C PRO A 262 20.55 -34.44 -0.04
N ASN A 263 20.15 -34.52 -1.31
CA ASN A 263 21.03 -34.24 -2.45
C ASN A 263 20.99 -32.79 -2.92
N PHE A 264 20.10 -31.95 -2.35
CA PHE A 264 19.96 -30.56 -2.72
C PHE A 264 21.01 -29.71 -2.03
N ILE A 265 21.84 -29.02 -2.82
CA ILE A 265 22.81 -28.04 -2.34
C ILE A 265 22.26 -26.63 -2.58
N PRO A 266 22.08 -25.80 -1.52
CA PRO A 266 21.61 -24.44 -1.67
C PRO A 266 22.62 -23.61 -2.48
N ASP A 267 22.18 -23.00 -3.58
CA ASP A 267 23.04 -22.11 -4.40
C ASP A 267 23.01 -20.64 -3.92
N GLY A 268 22.20 -20.38 -2.90
CA GLY A 268 22.04 -19.02 -2.33
C GLY A 268 21.26 -18.05 -3.21
N SER A 269 20.65 -18.50 -4.32
CA SER A 269 19.92 -17.62 -5.22
C SER A 269 18.43 -17.55 -4.87
N SER A 270 17.97 -16.41 -4.30
CA SER A 270 16.54 -16.13 -4.07
C SER A 270 16.01 -15.06 -5.02
N THR A 271 16.27 -15.20 -6.31
CA THR A 271 15.84 -14.25 -7.36
C THR A 271 14.32 -14.03 -7.36
N VAL A 272 13.55 -15.06 -7.04
CA VAL A 272 12.08 -15.01 -7.05
C VAL A 272 11.56 -14.08 -5.94
N TYR A 273 12.16 -14.12 -4.75
CA TYR A 273 11.84 -13.21 -3.64
C TYR A 273 12.02 -11.73 -4.05
N VAL A 274 13.13 -11.43 -4.71
CA VAL A 274 13.45 -10.07 -5.21
C VAL A 274 12.37 -9.58 -6.18
N ILE A 275 11.94 -10.42 -7.10
CA ILE A 275 10.90 -10.08 -8.08
C ILE A 275 9.58 -9.75 -7.36
N PHE A 276 9.17 -10.56 -6.38
CA PHE A 276 7.93 -10.31 -5.64
C PHE A 276 8.01 -9.06 -4.77
N MET A 277 9.17 -8.73 -4.21
CA MET A 277 9.35 -7.46 -3.49
C MET A 277 9.20 -6.25 -4.42
N ILE A 278 9.75 -6.30 -5.62
CA ILE A 278 9.59 -5.25 -6.62
C ILE A 278 8.12 -5.13 -7.05
N ILE A 279 7.44 -6.25 -7.29
CA ILE A 279 6.00 -6.26 -7.59
C ILE A 279 5.21 -5.63 -6.42
N GLY A 280 5.59 -5.93 -5.18
CA GLY A 280 5.00 -5.35 -3.98
C GLY A 280 5.15 -3.83 -3.94
N ILE A 281 6.35 -3.32 -4.15
CA ILE A 281 6.62 -1.87 -4.17
C ILE A 281 5.77 -1.18 -5.24
N VAL A 282 5.76 -1.70 -6.48
CA VAL A 282 4.97 -1.15 -7.57
C VAL A 282 3.46 -1.26 -7.29
N GLY A 283 3.04 -2.37 -6.69
CA GLY A 283 1.65 -2.64 -6.34
C GLY A 283 1.07 -1.65 -5.34
N TYR A 284 1.86 -1.15 -4.39
CA TYR A 284 1.40 -0.13 -3.44
C TYR A 284 0.87 1.13 -4.14
N PHE A 285 1.46 1.55 -5.25
CA PHE A 285 0.99 2.71 -6.01
C PHE A 285 -0.34 2.48 -6.74
N THR A 286 -0.82 1.23 -6.82
CA THR A 286 -2.13 0.91 -7.38
C THR A 286 -3.28 0.98 -6.36
N ILE A 287 -2.97 1.02 -5.05
CA ILE A 287 -3.94 1.03 -3.94
C ILE A 287 -5.01 2.11 -4.10
N PRO A 288 -4.67 3.40 -4.40
CA PRO A 288 -5.68 4.43 -4.59
C PRO A 288 -6.67 4.10 -5.71
N THR A 289 -6.20 3.48 -6.77
CA THR A 289 -7.02 3.08 -7.91
C THR A 289 -7.98 1.94 -7.53
N VAL A 290 -7.48 0.90 -6.86
CA VAL A 290 -8.29 -0.23 -6.40
C VAL A 290 -9.35 0.22 -5.39
N ALA A 291 -8.98 1.05 -4.41
CA ALA A 291 -9.92 1.61 -3.45
C ALA A 291 -11.04 2.43 -4.13
N SER A 292 -10.70 3.17 -5.19
CA SER A 292 -11.69 3.92 -5.96
C SER A 292 -12.69 3.03 -6.71
N TRP A 293 -12.31 1.82 -7.13
CA TRP A 293 -13.24 0.88 -7.79
C TRP A 293 -14.34 0.40 -6.84
N ILE A 294 -14.02 0.23 -5.54
CA ILE A 294 -14.99 -0.24 -4.54
C ILE A 294 -16.11 0.80 -4.35
N VAL A 295 -15.79 2.09 -4.44
CA VAL A 295 -16.70 3.19 -4.11
C VAL A 295 -17.27 3.88 -5.33
N SER A 296 -16.83 3.54 -6.55
CA SER A 296 -17.30 4.19 -7.79
C SER A 296 -18.78 3.92 -8.03
N ALA A 297 -19.64 4.67 -7.33
CA ALA A 297 -21.11 4.64 -7.46
C ALA A 297 -21.60 5.29 -8.76
N GLY A 298 -20.75 5.69 -9.66
CA GLY A 298 -21.10 6.43 -10.86
C GLY A 298 -20.28 6.06 -12.08
N GLY A 299 -20.67 5.00 -12.75
CA GLY A 299 -20.39 4.78 -14.16
C GLY A 299 -18.93 4.65 -14.60
N THR A 300 -18.65 3.57 -15.25
CA THR A 300 -17.45 3.13 -15.98
C THR A 300 -16.71 4.19 -16.84
N SER A 301 -17.22 5.42 -16.96
CA SER A 301 -16.67 6.45 -17.86
C SER A 301 -15.36 7.11 -17.37
N ALA A 302 -15.10 7.16 -16.06
CA ALA A 302 -13.84 7.69 -15.53
C ALA A 302 -12.72 6.64 -15.59
N TYR A 303 -13.06 5.37 -15.34
CA TYR A 303 -12.14 4.24 -15.44
C TYR A 303 -11.65 4.04 -16.87
N ASN A 304 -12.57 3.98 -17.83
CA ASN A 304 -12.20 3.83 -19.25
C ASN A 304 -11.32 4.97 -19.78
N ARG A 305 -11.47 6.22 -19.28
CA ARG A 305 -10.59 7.34 -19.63
C ARG A 305 -9.19 7.18 -19.08
N ASN A 306 -9.04 6.71 -17.85
CA ASN A 306 -7.72 6.55 -17.23
C ASN A 306 -6.98 5.33 -17.75
N VAL A 307 -7.67 4.22 -17.98
CA VAL A 307 -7.09 3.02 -18.62
C VAL A 307 -6.73 3.30 -20.08
N ALA A 308 -7.56 4.04 -20.83
CA ALA A 308 -7.25 4.46 -22.19
C ALA A 308 -6.03 5.40 -22.24
N ARG A 309 -5.85 6.31 -21.26
CA ARG A 309 -4.65 7.14 -21.14
C ARG A 309 -3.41 6.34 -20.77
N ALA A 310 -3.51 5.44 -19.80
CA ALA A 310 -2.40 4.55 -19.44
C ALA A 310 -2.01 3.63 -20.61
N GLY A 311 -2.99 3.08 -21.32
CA GLY A 311 -2.79 2.28 -22.52
C GLY A 311 -2.17 3.07 -23.68
N SER A 312 -2.58 4.32 -23.87
CA SER A 312 -1.99 5.20 -24.92
C SER A 312 -0.55 5.62 -24.59
N ILE A 313 -0.22 5.85 -23.32
CA ILE A 313 1.15 6.15 -22.89
C ILE A 313 2.04 4.91 -23.05
N ALA A 314 1.56 3.72 -22.66
CA ALA A 314 2.28 2.46 -22.84
C ALA A 314 2.43 2.12 -24.35
N GLY A 315 1.37 2.31 -25.14
CA GLY A 315 1.42 2.12 -26.60
C GLY A 315 2.34 3.10 -27.33
N ALA A 316 2.38 4.36 -26.90
CA ALA A 316 3.30 5.36 -27.44
C ALA A 316 4.77 5.06 -27.07
N ALA A 317 5.03 4.56 -25.87
CA ALA A 317 6.37 4.13 -25.44
C ALA A 317 6.86 2.91 -26.24
N VAL A 318 5.99 1.92 -26.47
CA VAL A 318 6.30 0.72 -27.29
C VAL A 318 6.44 1.09 -28.77
N GLY A 319 5.59 1.97 -29.29
CA GLY A 319 5.67 2.46 -30.66
C GLY A 319 6.93 3.28 -30.95
N ALA A 320 7.37 4.11 -29.99
CA ALA A 320 8.62 4.86 -30.09
C ALA A 320 9.87 3.97 -30.00
N ALA A 321 9.79 2.88 -29.25
CA ALA A 321 10.87 1.89 -29.16
C ALA A 321 10.96 1.04 -30.43
N SER A 322 9.83 0.59 -31.00
CA SER A 322 9.79 -0.21 -32.22
C SER A 322 10.11 0.61 -33.47
N GLY A 323 9.69 1.88 -33.55
CA GLY A 323 10.03 2.79 -34.67
C GLY A 323 11.52 3.12 -34.81
N LYS A 324 12.27 3.09 -33.67
CA LYS A 324 13.74 3.26 -33.70
C LYS A 324 14.51 2.02 -34.18
N VAL A 325 13.92 0.83 -34.01
CA VAL A 325 14.56 -0.43 -34.43
C VAL A 325 14.39 -0.67 -35.94
N THR A 326 13.20 -0.38 -36.48
CA THR A 326 12.94 -0.52 -37.92
C THR A 326 13.67 0.52 -38.78
N GLY A 327 13.89 1.74 -38.26
CA GLY A 327 14.66 2.78 -38.98
C GLY A 327 16.18 2.53 -39.09
N LYS A 328 16.72 1.55 -38.33
CA LYS A 328 18.13 1.19 -38.32
C LYS A 328 18.46 -0.05 -39.18
N LEU A 329 17.42 -0.77 -39.63
CA LEU A 329 17.55 -1.98 -40.47
C LEU A 329 17.31 -1.67 -41.97
N LEU A 330 17.00 -0.42 -42.33
CA LEU A 330 16.72 0.04 -43.72
C LEU A 330 17.70 1.14 -44.17
N LYS A 331 18.91 1.18 -43.59
CA LYS A 331 20.04 1.98 -44.12
C LYS A 331 21.25 1.11 -44.39
#